data_9d9b9d2734e92049a85cc086e7f14e3b
#
_entry.id   9d9b9d2734e92049a85cc086e7f14e3b
#
_cell.length_a   1.000
_cell.length_b   1.000
_cell.length_c   1.000
_cell.angle_alpha   90.00
_cell.angle_beta   90.00
_cell.angle_gamma   90.00
#
_symmetry.space_group_name_H-M   'P 1'
#
loop_
_entity.id
_entity.type
_entity.pdbx_description
1 polymer ?
#
loop_
_entity_poly.entity_id
_entity_poly.type
_entity_poly.pdbx_seq_one_letter_code
_entity_poly.pdbx_strand_id
1 'polypeptide(L)'
;MTASDVRASLQRQLQERGAETPHFLALIDDYMFYYQQEKKMQAAVKKGLTVKAKSAAGKEYDKENPAIKAAALYSKQKLAILRELGLTTDTVPPVDESDGNL
;
A
#
# COMPACT_ATOMS: atom_id res chain seq x y z
N MET A 1 12.55 7.13 2.71
CA MET A 1 11.13 7.52 2.83
C MET A 1 10.46 6.66 3.89
N THR A 2 9.73 7.28 4.78
CA THR A 2 9.04 6.57 5.86
C THR A 2 7.54 6.67 5.66
N ALA A 3 6.78 5.87 6.43
CA ALA A 3 5.33 5.96 6.42
C ALA A 3 4.87 7.37 6.79
N SER A 4 5.55 8.00 7.74
CA SER A 4 5.26 9.36 8.15
C SER A 4 5.43 10.35 7.00
N ASP A 5 6.44 10.14 6.17
CA ASP A 5 6.67 11.00 5.00
C ASP A 5 5.54 10.86 3.99
N VAL A 6 5.06 9.64 3.80
CA VAL A 6 3.97 9.38 2.86
C VAL A 6 2.69 10.08 3.35
N ARG A 7 2.37 9.93 4.64
CA ARG A 7 1.20 10.59 5.21
C ARG A 7 1.29 12.11 5.07
N ALA A 8 2.45 12.67 5.40
CA ALA A 8 2.63 14.12 5.33
C ALA A 8 2.47 14.62 3.89
N SER A 9 2.95 13.86 2.92
CA SER A 9 2.83 14.24 1.52
C SER A 9 1.36 14.26 1.09
N LEU A 10 0.59 13.23 1.45
CA LEU A 10 -0.82 13.18 1.10
C LEU A 10 -1.58 14.33 1.73
N GLN A 11 -1.31 14.59 3.00
CA GLN A 11 -2.00 15.65 3.73
C GLN A 11 -1.68 17.02 3.14
N ARG A 12 -0.42 17.27 2.81
CA ARG A 12 -0.01 18.53 2.19
C ARG A 12 -0.70 18.74 0.85
N GLN A 13 -0.82 17.69 0.04
CA GLN A 13 -1.47 17.81 -1.25
C GLN A 13 -2.95 18.14 -1.11
N LEU A 14 -3.60 17.58 -0.10
CA LEU A 14 -4.99 17.95 0.17
C LEU A 14 -5.11 19.39 0.64
N GLN A 15 -4.19 19.85 1.48
CA GLN A 15 -4.17 21.24 1.92
C GLN A 15 -4.03 22.19 0.75
N GLU A 16 -3.14 21.89 -0.17
CA GLU A 16 -2.90 22.75 -1.34
C GLU A 16 -4.12 22.84 -2.24
N ARG A 17 -4.98 21.84 -2.20
CA ARG A 17 -6.21 21.82 -2.99
C ARG A 17 -7.41 22.32 -2.22
N GLY A 18 -7.23 22.74 -0.96
CA GLY A 18 -8.34 23.17 -0.14
C GLY A 18 -9.31 22.05 0.21
N ALA A 19 -8.84 20.81 0.20
CA ALA A 19 -9.69 19.63 0.39
C ALA A 19 -9.40 18.90 1.70
N GLU A 20 -8.85 19.59 2.68
CA GLU A 20 -8.49 18.96 3.96
C GLU A 20 -9.72 18.89 4.86
N THR A 21 -10.66 18.03 4.53
CA THR A 21 -11.87 17.82 5.31
C THR A 21 -11.72 16.58 6.16
N PRO A 22 -12.53 16.44 7.24
CA PRO A 22 -12.45 15.23 8.06
C PRO A 22 -12.65 13.94 7.26
N HIS A 23 -13.52 13.97 6.26
CA HIS A 23 -13.75 12.81 5.42
C HIS A 23 -12.49 12.39 4.66
N PHE A 24 -11.81 13.36 4.06
CA PHE A 24 -10.58 13.03 3.33
C PHE A 24 -9.44 12.66 4.26
N LEU A 25 -9.37 13.26 5.44
CA LEU A 25 -8.36 12.87 6.42
C LEU A 25 -8.56 11.42 6.89
N ALA A 26 -9.82 10.99 7.02
CA ALA A 26 -10.11 9.61 7.36
C ALA A 26 -9.66 8.67 6.25
N LEU A 27 -9.79 9.07 4.99
CA LEU A 27 -9.30 8.27 3.87
C LEU A 27 -7.77 8.15 3.89
N ILE A 28 -7.07 9.18 4.33
CA ILE A 28 -5.62 9.10 4.50
C ILE A 28 -5.28 8.05 5.56
N ASP A 29 -6.03 8.00 6.66
CA ASP A 29 -5.79 6.99 7.69
C ASP A 29 -5.96 5.59 7.11
N ASP A 30 -7.00 5.38 6.30
CA ASP A 30 -7.22 4.10 5.65
C ASP A 30 -6.09 3.77 4.68
N TYR A 31 -5.63 4.75 3.92
CA TYR A 31 -4.50 4.57 3.02
C TYR A 31 -3.27 4.09 3.79
N MET A 32 -2.98 4.73 4.93
CA MET A 32 -1.82 4.38 5.72
C MET A 32 -1.94 2.98 6.30
N PHE A 33 -3.15 2.56 6.66
CA PHE A 33 -3.38 1.20 7.11
C PHE A 33 -2.96 0.21 6.02
N TYR A 34 -3.47 0.39 4.80
CA TYR A 34 -3.14 -0.52 3.71
C TYR A 34 -1.67 -0.42 3.31
N TYR A 35 -1.10 0.77 3.37
CA TYR A 35 0.32 0.96 3.10
C TYR A 35 1.17 0.08 4.02
N GLN A 36 0.86 0.10 5.31
CA GLN A 36 1.61 -0.70 6.29
C GLN A 36 1.36 -2.19 6.13
N GLN A 37 0.12 -2.58 5.86
CA GLN A 37 -0.20 -3.99 5.66
C GLN A 37 0.49 -4.53 4.41
N GLU A 38 0.53 -3.73 3.35
CA GLU A 38 1.22 -4.14 2.13
C GLU A 38 2.70 -4.34 2.39
N LYS A 39 3.33 -3.47 3.17
CA LYS A 39 4.75 -3.63 3.51
C LYS A 39 5.00 -4.93 4.25
N LYS A 40 4.12 -5.30 5.17
CA LYS A 40 4.23 -6.56 5.90
C LYS A 40 4.10 -7.74 4.96
N MET A 41 3.17 -7.68 4.01
CA MET A 41 2.98 -8.77 3.07
C MET A 41 4.16 -8.88 2.11
N GLN A 42 4.70 -7.76 1.68
CA GLN A 42 5.88 -7.75 0.83
C GLN A 42 7.07 -8.40 1.53
N ALA A 43 7.23 -8.13 2.82
CA ALA A 43 8.28 -8.76 3.61
C ALA A 43 8.06 -10.28 3.71
N ALA A 44 6.80 -10.69 3.84
CA ALA A 44 6.47 -12.13 3.91
C ALA A 44 6.72 -12.82 2.58
N VAL A 45 6.48 -12.14 1.47
CA VAL A 45 6.75 -12.71 0.13
C VAL A 45 8.24 -12.95 -0.07
N LYS A 46 9.08 -12.10 0.51
CA LYS A 46 10.53 -12.27 0.39
C LYS A 46 11.03 -13.57 1.01
N LYS A 47 10.24 -14.17 1.90
CA LYS A 47 10.63 -15.43 2.54
C LYS A 47 10.40 -16.63 1.63
N GLY A 48 9.64 -16.46 0.55
CA GLY A 48 9.43 -17.52 -0.43
C GLY A 48 8.08 -17.40 -1.12
N LEU A 49 8.00 -17.95 -2.31
CA LEU A 49 6.77 -17.91 -3.10
C LEU A 49 5.77 -18.97 -2.66
N THR A 50 6.24 -19.97 -1.91
CA THR A 50 5.37 -21.03 -1.39
C THR A 50 5.58 -21.18 0.09
N VAL A 51 4.59 -21.74 0.75
CA VAL A 51 4.65 -22.08 2.17
C VAL A 51 4.20 -23.51 2.35
N LYS A 52 4.63 -24.15 3.44
CA LYS A 52 4.21 -25.49 3.77
C LYS A 52 2.81 -25.48 4.33
N ALA A 53 2.00 -26.42 3.87
CA ALA A 53 0.64 -26.59 4.36
C ALA A 53 0.39 -28.08 4.52
N LYS A 54 -0.66 -28.42 5.30
CA LYS A 54 -1.05 -29.82 5.48
C LYS A 54 -2.43 -30.04 4.90
N SER A 55 -2.58 -31.14 4.16
CA SER A 55 -3.88 -31.54 3.66
C SER A 55 -4.73 -32.08 4.79
N ALA A 56 -6.01 -32.33 4.51
CA ALA A 56 -6.91 -32.95 5.47
C ALA A 56 -6.40 -34.32 5.91
N ALA A 57 -5.65 -35.01 5.06
CA ALA A 57 -5.07 -36.30 5.38
C ALA A 57 -3.74 -36.20 6.12
N GLY A 58 -3.31 -35.00 6.47
CA GLY A 58 -2.08 -34.80 7.21
C GLY A 58 -0.81 -34.77 6.36
N LYS A 59 -0.93 -34.82 5.05
CA LYS A 59 0.23 -34.76 4.18
C LYS A 59 0.67 -33.32 3.96
N GLU A 60 1.97 -33.09 4.03
CA GLU A 60 2.54 -31.78 3.72
C GLU A 60 2.58 -31.56 2.22
N TYR A 61 2.34 -30.32 1.83
CA TYR A 61 2.48 -29.90 0.45
C TYR A 61 2.84 -28.43 0.39
N ASP A 62 3.38 -28.00 -0.75
CA ASP A 62 3.69 -26.60 -0.96
C ASP A 62 2.46 -25.90 -1.53
N LYS A 63 2.12 -24.75 -0.99
CA LYS A 63 1.07 -23.93 -1.56
C LYS A 63 1.59 -22.52 -1.77
N GLU A 64 0.92 -21.77 -2.63
CA GLU A 64 1.29 -20.39 -2.86
C GLU A 64 1.27 -19.61 -1.54
N ASN A 65 2.30 -18.78 -1.35
CA ASN A 65 2.34 -17.92 -0.17
C ASN A 65 1.16 -16.93 -0.24
N PRO A 66 0.22 -16.98 0.72
CA PRO A 66 -0.96 -16.11 0.66
C PRO A 66 -0.62 -14.63 0.73
N ALA A 67 0.59 -14.28 1.16
CA ALA A 67 1.01 -12.88 1.19
C ALA A 67 1.09 -12.28 -0.20
N ILE A 68 1.27 -13.10 -1.24
CA ILE A 68 1.34 -12.60 -2.62
C ILE A 68 0.01 -11.95 -3.01
N LYS A 69 -1.09 -12.65 -2.81
CA LYS A 69 -2.41 -12.11 -3.14
C LYS A 69 -2.82 -11.00 -2.20
N ALA A 70 -2.44 -11.12 -0.93
CA ALA A 70 -2.75 -10.08 0.05
C ALA A 70 -2.04 -8.78 -0.30
N ALA A 71 -0.77 -8.83 -0.70
CA ALA A 71 -0.04 -7.64 -1.11
C ALA A 71 -0.70 -6.96 -2.31
N ALA A 72 -1.13 -7.77 -3.30
CA ALA A 72 -1.80 -7.23 -4.47
C ALA A 72 -3.12 -6.57 -4.10
N LEU A 73 -3.88 -7.16 -3.19
CA LEU A 73 -5.14 -6.61 -2.73
C LEU A 73 -4.92 -5.26 -2.03
N TYR A 74 -3.95 -5.19 -1.12
CA TYR A 74 -3.68 -3.95 -0.40
C TYR A 74 -3.20 -2.85 -1.34
N SER A 75 -2.38 -3.21 -2.33
CA SER A 75 -1.96 -2.25 -3.34
C SER A 75 -3.15 -1.68 -4.11
N LYS A 76 -4.09 -2.55 -4.49
CA LYS A 76 -5.28 -2.14 -5.20
C LYS A 76 -6.14 -1.20 -4.35
N GLN A 77 -6.28 -1.50 -3.06
CA GLN A 77 -7.06 -0.66 -2.16
C GLN A 77 -6.40 0.72 -1.99
N LYS A 78 -5.08 0.79 -1.93
CA LYS A 78 -4.39 2.07 -1.86
C LYS A 78 -4.68 2.93 -3.08
N LEU A 79 -4.63 2.32 -4.26
CA LEU A 79 -4.89 3.05 -5.49
C LEU A 79 -6.34 3.54 -5.55
N ALA A 80 -7.27 2.75 -5.05
CA ALA A 80 -8.68 3.15 -5.00
C ALA A 80 -8.85 4.37 -4.08
N ILE A 81 -8.17 4.38 -2.94
CA ILE A 81 -8.25 5.51 -2.01
C ILE A 81 -7.63 6.76 -2.63
N LEU A 82 -6.48 6.63 -3.30
CA LEU A 82 -5.89 7.78 -3.98
C LEU A 82 -6.84 8.37 -5.01
N ARG A 83 -7.56 7.52 -5.72
CA ARG A 83 -8.53 7.97 -6.70
C ARG A 83 -9.67 8.73 -6.03
N GLU A 84 -10.15 8.25 -4.88
CA GLU A 84 -11.19 8.94 -4.14
C GLU A 84 -10.72 10.29 -3.61
N LEU A 85 -9.43 10.39 -3.27
CA LEU A 85 -8.85 11.65 -2.83
C LEU A 85 -8.56 12.58 -4.01
N GLY A 86 -8.66 12.08 -5.24
CA GLY A 86 -8.30 12.85 -6.41
C GLY A 86 -6.80 13.01 -6.62
N LEU A 87 -6.02 12.13 -6.00
CA LEU A 87 -4.55 12.18 -6.07
C LEU A 87 -4.04 11.01 -6.90
N THR A 88 -4.23 11.10 -8.21
CA THR A 88 -3.71 10.07 -9.12
C THR A 88 -2.29 10.44 -9.54
N THR A 89 -1.64 9.53 -10.24
CA THR A 89 -0.28 9.80 -10.74
C THR A 89 -0.26 11.00 -11.68
N ASP A 90 -1.39 11.32 -12.30
CA ASP A 90 -1.48 12.49 -13.20
C ASP A 90 -1.53 13.79 -12.43
N THR A 91 -2.02 13.78 -11.19
CA THR A 91 -2.18 14.99 -10.39
C THR A 91 -1.08 15.16 -9.35
N VAL A 92 -0.39 14.07 -9.00
CA VAL A 92 0.70 14.12 -8.03
C VAL A 92 1.98 14.52 -8.77
N PRO A 93 2.69 15.56 -8.29
CA PRO A 93 3.94 15.96 -8.95
C PRO A 93 4.94 14.81 -8.98
N PRO A 94 5.73 14.70 -10.03
CA PRO A 94 6.73 13.65 -10.10
C PRO A 94 7.76 13.80 -8.98
N VAL A 95 8.30 12.66 -8.57
CA VAL A 95 9.36 12.65 -7.58
C VAL A 95 10.59 13.30 -8.19
N ASP A 96 11.30 14.07 -7.37
CA ASP A 96 12.55 14.68 -7.80
C ASP A 96 13.50 13.59 -8.28
N GLU A 97 14.06 13.80 -9.47
CA GLU A 97 14.93 12.81 -10.07
C GLU A 97 16.17 12.52 -9.26
N SER A 98 16.61 13.49 -8.49
CA SER A 98 17.73 13.25 -7.62
C SER A 98 17.42 12.19 -6.56
N ASP A 99 16.13 12.02 -6.28
CA ASP A 99 15.71 10.99 -5.38
C ASP A 99 15.49 9.69 -6.11
N GLY A 100 15.06 9.88 -7.28
CA GLY A 100 14.66 8.77 -8.03
C GLY A 100 15.72 7.93 -8.51
N ASN A 101 16.40 8.51 -8.70
CA ASN A 101 17.19 7.81 -9.22
C ASN A 101 16.83 6.65 -9.74
N LEU A 102 16.55 6.55 -10.21
CA LEU A 102 16.09 5.36 -10.51
C LEU A 102 16.56 4.60 -11.32
#